data_13483b999c18b31f15dbe48048a26086
#
_entry.id   13483b999c18b31f15dbe48048a26086
#
_cell.length_a   1.000
_cell.length_b   1.000
_cell.length_c   1.000
_cell.angle_alpha   90.00
_cell.angle_beta   90.00
_cell.angle_gamma   90.00
#
_symmetry.space_group_name_H-M   'P 1'
#
loop_
_entity.id
_entity.type
_entity.pdbx_description
1 polymer ?
#
loop_
_entity_poly.entity_id
_entity_poly.type
_entity_poly.pdbx_seq_one_letter_code
_entity_poly.pdbx_strand_id
1 'polypeptide(L)'
;MFFYRFIWRRIFGGTLVTSVDSITTSVVQHRLTAIVAEMGEAMLRTSYSQILNSSRDFSTGICDANCRLVAQAEHIPIHVGALAFAAESVDEYFKGSVKPGDVYLLNDPYFGGSHLPDVTAFVPVFSLGKLLFWTINRAHHSDIGGATYGAYNPTATSIFQEGIRITPIKLYDQGIVRQDILDMLATNTRHPRDFKGDLAAQIGSVRVGERRVNALVEEFGADVVLGAIESILDSAEQQARQVINEWPDGVYRGEATLDDDGHGRVDVTVRAEVNVSGSDIVVDLTSSDEQSDGFLNSSYANMRSAVTMAISYLLDPETPKNH
;
A
#
# COMPACT_ATOMS: atom_id res chain seq x y z
N MET A 1 23.22 3.44 6.54
CA MET A 1 22.84 2.77 7.78
C MET A 1 21.63 3.55 8.33
N PHE A 2 20.42 3.13 8.05
CA PHE A 2 19.22 3.79 8.54
C PHE A 2 18.72 3.04 9.77
N PHE A 3 18.68 3.72 10.91
CA PHE A 3 18.17 3.16 12.16
C PHE A 3 16.63 3.13 12.09
N TYR A 4 16.03 1.96 12.07
CA TYR A 4 14.59 1.81 12.05
C TYR A 4 14.08 1.54 13.46
N ARG A 5 13.58 2.61 14.09
CA ARG A 5 12.87 2.53 15.36
C ARG A 5 11.44 2.95 15.12
N PHE A 6 10.50 2.01 15.16
CA PHE A 6 9.09 2.30 15.08
C PHE A 6 8.60 2.85 16.41
N ILE A 7 8.20 4.13 16.39
CA ILE A 7 7.48 4.75 17.50
C ILE A 7 6.15 5.22 16.92
N TRP A 8 5.07 4.58 17.31
CA TRP A 8 3.73 5.07 17.03
C TRP A 8 3.52 6.36 17.83
N ARG A 9 3.70 7.50 17.18
CA ARG A 9 3.35 8.81 17.73
C ARG A 9 2.48 9.55 16.75
N ARG A 10 1.28 9.92 17.20
CA ARG A 10 0.38 10.82 16.47
C ARG A 10 0.98 12.23 16.42
N ILE A 11 1.12 12.80 15.24
CA ILE A 11 1.40 14.23 15.04
C ILE A 11 0.03 14.92 14.95
N PHE A 12 -0.39 15.59 16.02
CA PHE A 12 -1.65 16.31 16.06
C PHE A 12 -1.60 17.57 15.19
N GLY A 13 -2.40 17.62 14.14
CA GLY A 13 -2.83 18.83 13.46
C GLY A 13 -4.35 18.97 13.70
N GLY A 14 -4.74 19.80 14.63
CA GLY A 14 -6.15 19.98 15.04
C GLY A 14 -6.97 20.69 13.96
N THR A 15 -7.79 19.93 13.24
CA THR A 15 -9.00 20.46 12.60
C THR A 15 -10.17 20.09 13.50
N LEU A 16 -11.09 21.03 13.78
CA LEU A 16 -12.34 20.75 14.51
C LEU A 16 -13.14 19.75 13.65
N VAL A 17 -13.09 18.48 14.04
CA VAL A 17 -13.83 17.42 13.36
C VAL A 17 -15.26 17.43 13.90
N THR A 18 -16.22 17.42 13.01
CA THR A 18 -17.65 17.28 13.35
C THR A 18 -17.86 15.94 14.02
N SER A 19 -18.40 15.93 15.23
CA SER A 19 -18.77 14.69 15.95
C SER A 19 -19.85 13.98 15.12
N VAL A 20 -19.55 12.79 14.64
CA VAL A 20 -20.45 11.93 13.87
C VAL A 20 -20.97 10.83 14.80
N ASP A 21 -22.27 10.53 14.73
CA ASP A 21 -22.86 9.46 15.54
C ASP A 21 -22.35 8.08 15.10
N SER A 22 -22.42 7.10 16.01
CA SER A 22 -21.86 5.77 15.82
C SER A 22 -22.53 4.97 14.69
N ILE A 23 -23.81 5.22 14.42
CA ILE A 23 -24.54 4.53 13.33
C ILE A 23 -24.01 5.03 11.99
N THR A 24 -23.97 6.35 11.81
CA THR A 24 -23.42 6.97 10.59
C THR A 24 -21.95 6.56 10.38
N THR A 25 -21.14 6.56 11.44
CA THR A 25 -19.74 6.09 11.38
C THR A 25 -19.65 4.65 10.88
N SER A 26 -20.47 3.75 11.43
CA SER A 26 -20.52 2.34 11.01
C SER A 26 -20.97 2.19 9.54
N VAL A 27 -21.97 2.96 9.11
CA VAL A 27 -22.41 2.95 7.70
C VAL A 27 -21.31 3.40 6.77
N VAL A 28 -20.61 4.49 7.09
CA VAL A 28 -19.48 4.99 6.27
C VAL A 28 -18.37 3.94 6.21
N GLN A 29 -18.02 3.32 7.33
CA GLN A 29 -17.01 2.26 7.39
C GLN A 29 -17.36 1.08 6.46
N HIS A 30 -18.56 0.54 6.57
CA HIS A 30 -19.01 -0.56 5.72
C HIS A 30 -19.08 -0.18 4.23
N ARG A 31 -19.46 1.06 3.92
CA ARG A 31 -19.47 1.57 2.54
C ARG A 31 -18.04 1.65 1.97
N LEU A 32 -17.08 2.15 2.73
CA LEU A 32 -15.66 2.21 2.32
C LEU A 32 -15.11 0.80 2.09
N THR A 33 -15.38 -0.15 2.98
CA THR A 33 -15.01 -1.56 2.83
C THR A 33 -15.63 -2.17 1.57
N ALA A 34 -16.92 -1.91 1.31
CA ALA A 34 -17.59 -2.38 0.09
C ALA A 34 -16.98 -1.77 -1.19
N ILE A 35 -16.57 -0.50 -1.15
CA ILE A 35 -15.94 0.17 -2.29
C ILE A 35 -14.60 -0.51 -2.64
N VAL A 36 -13.73 -0.77 -1.68
CA VAL A 36 -12.45 -1.43 -1.96
C VAL A 36 -12.64 -2.87 -2.45
N ALA A 37 -13.65 -3.58 -1.94
CA ALA A 37 -14.01 -4.90 -2.46
C ALA A 37 -14.52 -4.82 -3.93
N GLU A 38 -15.36 -3.83 -4.27
CA GLU A 38 -15.82 -3.60 -5.64
C GLU A 38 -14.66 -3.25 -6.59
N MET A 39 -13.67 -2.47 -6.13
CA MET A 39 -12.44 -2.21 -6.86
C MET A 39 -11.69 -3.51 -7.18
N GLY A 40 -11.58 -4.41 -6.19
CA GLY A 40 -10.96 -5.73 -6.36
C GLY A 40 -11.71 -6.61 -7.37
N GLU A 41 -13.04 -6.66 -7.30
CA GLU A 41 -13.86 -7.39 -8.26
C GLU A 41 -13.77 -6.82 -9.69
N ALA A 42 -13.70 -5.49 -9.83
CA ALA A 42 -13.45 -4.86 -11.12
C ALA A 42 -12.11 -5.29 -11.70
N MET A 43 -11.04 -5.30 -10.88
CA MET A 43 -9.72 -5.76 -11.26
C MET A 43 -9.75 -7.21 -11.72
N LEU A 44 -10.31 -8.11 -10.90
CA LEU A 44 -10.39 -9.55 -11.16
C LEU A 44 -11.05 -9.88 -12.51
N ARG A 45 -12.17 -9.18 -12.80
CA ARG A 45 -12.98 -9.46 -14.01
C ARG A 45 -12.42 -8.88 -15.29
N THR A 46 -11.50 -7.92 -15.20
CA THR A 46 -11.00 -7.18 -16.37
C THR A 46 -9.54 -7.41 -16.68
N SER A 47 -8.77 -8.02 -15.77
CA SER A 47 -7.36 -8.33 -15.98
C SER A 47 -7.14 -9.47 -16.98
N TYR A 48 -6.00 -9.43 -17.64
CA TYR A 48 -5.61 -10.32 -18.72
C TYR A 48 -4.74 -11.48 -18.25
N SER A 49 -3.78 -11.21 -17.35
CA SER A 49 -2.84 -12.21 -16.87
C SER A 49 -3.45 -13.14 -15.83
N GLN A 50 -2.98 -14.40 -15.81
CA GLN A 50 -3.41 -15.38 -14.81
C GLN A 50 -3.02 -15.01 -13.39
N ILE A 51 -1.92 -14.29 -13.21
CA ILE A 51 -1.47 -13.86 -11.89
C ILE A 51 -2.50 -12.93 -11.23
N LEU A 52 -3.20 -12.13 -12.01
CA LEU A 52 -4.25 -11.24 -11.52
C LEU A 52 -5.63 -11.89 -11.49
N ASN A 53 -6.07 -12.52 -12.61
CA ASN A 53 -7.44 -13.04 -12.70
C ASN A 53 -7.65 -14.39 -11.99
N SER A 54 -6.59 -15.16 -11.73
CA SER A 54 -6.67 -16.47 -11.08
C SER A 54 -6.00 -16.49 -9.71
N SER A 55 -4.75 -16.02 -9.61
CA SER A 55 -4.01 -15.98 -8.33
C SER A 55 -4.40 -14.79 -7.46
N ARG A 56 -5.09 -13.78 -8.01
CA ARG A 56 -5.52 -12.56 -7.31
C ARG A 56 -4.35 -11.80 -6.67
N ASP A 57 -3.22 -11.76 -7.36
CA ASP A 57 -2.02 -11.10 -6.86
C ASP A 57 -2.10 -9.57 -7.04
N PHE A 58 -3.02 -8.99 -6.29
CA PHE A 58 -3.26 -7.55 -6.21
C PHE A 58 -3.91 -7.17 -4.88
N SER A 59 -3.93 -5.89 -4.56
CA SER A 59 -4.65 -5.34 -3.41
C SER A 59 -5.19 -3.95 -3.76
N THR A 60 -6.29 -3.58 -3.12
CA THR A 60 -6.93 -2.27 -3.31
C THR A 60 -7.04 -1.53 -2.00
N GLY A 61 -6.98 -0.20 -2.04
CA GLY A 61 -7.08 0.63 -0.86
C GLY A 61 -7.61 2.02 -1.15
N ILE A 62 -8.02 2.69 -0.10
CA ILE A 62 -8.37 4.10 -0.08
C ILE A 62 -7.54 4.75 1.02
N CYS A 63 -6.82 5.81 0.67
CA CYS A 63 -6.18 6.71 1.64
C CYS A 63 -6.91 8.05 1.68
N ASP A 64 -6.86 8.72 2.83
CA ASP A 64 -7.30 10.11 2.93
C ASP A 64 -6.29 11.08 2.29
N ALA A 65 -6.60 12.38 2.32
CA ALA A 65 -5.71 13.41 1.79
C ALA A 65 -4.36 13.54 2.53
N ASN A 66 -4.24 12.95 3.72
CA ASN A 66 -2.99 12.86 4.48
C ASN A 66 -2.27 11.53 4.24
N CYS A 67 -2.67 10.78 3.22
CA CYS A 67 -2.14 9.47 2.85
C CYS A 67 -2.31 8.39 3.93
N ARG A 68 -3.22 8.58 4.91
CA ARG A 68 -3.56 7.54 5.89
C ARG A 68 -4.48 6.52 5.25
N LEU A 69 -4.18 5.24 5.41
CA LEU A 69 -5.01 4.16 4.90
C LEU A 69 -6.31 4.08 5.70
N VAL A 70 -7.46 4.25 5.05
CA VAL A 70 -8.79 4.25 5.70
C VAL A 70 -9.61 3.00 5.39
N ALA A 71 -9.39 2.37 4.25
CA ALA A 71 -10.02 1.11 3.87
C ALA A 71 -9.15 0.33 2.91
N GLN A 72 -9.25 -1.00 2.97
CA GLN A 72 -8.49 -1.90 2.13
C GLN A 72 -9.25 -3.17 1.82
N ALA A 73 -8.92 -3.81 0.68
CA ALA A 73 -9.24 -5.19 0.39
C ALA A 73 -7.94 -5.90 0.07
N GLU A 74 -7.53 -6.75 1.00
CA GLU A 74 -6.30 -7.52 0.93
C GLU A 74 -6.55 -8.86 0.24
N HIS A 75 -5.92 -9.06 -0.92
CA HIS A 75 -5.73 -10.40 -1.48
C HIS A 75 -4.31 -10.87 -1.15
N ILE A 76 -3.36 -9.94 -1.14
CA ILE A 76 -1.96 -10.15 -0.69
C ILE A 76 -1.67 -9.19 0.47
N PRO A 77 -1.66 -9.67 1.72
CA PRO A 77 -1.60 -8.80 2.91
C PRO A 77 -0.40 -7.87 2.96
N ILE A 78 0.78 -8.31 2.47
CA ILE A 78 1.99 -7.50 2.49
C ILE A 78 1.93 -6.27 1.58
N HIS A 79 1.07 -6.25 0.56
CA HIS A 79 0.91 -5.08 -0.29
C HIS A 79 0.33 -3.89 0.46
N VAL A 80 -0.58 -4.16 1.38
CA VAL A 80 -1.47 -3.17 1.95
C VAL A 80 -0.76 -2.21 2.88
N GLY A 81 0.05 -2.72 3.79
CA GLY A 81 0.82 -1.88 4.72
C GLY A 81 1.80 -0.92 4.03
N ALA A 82 2.13 -1.16 2.76
CA ALA A 82 3.00 -0.32 1.95
C ALA A 82 2.25 0.72 1.10
N LEU A 83 0.89 0.64 0.97
CA LEU A 83 0.13 1.56 0.12
C LEU A 83 0.18 3.01 0.60
N ALA A 84 0.14 3.23 1.90
CA ALA A 84 0.23 4.57 2.49
C ALA A 84 1.54 5.27 2.10
N PHE A 85 2.68 4.58 2.19
CA PHE A 85 3.99 5.15 1.80
C PHE A 85 4.08 5.47 0.32
N ALA A 86 3.50 4.62 -0.50
CA ALA A 86 3.44 4.85 -1.93
C ALA A 86 2.57 6.08 -2.24
N ALA A 87 1.46 6.29 -1.52
CA ALA A 87 0.62 7.47 -1.64
C ALA A 87 1.36 8.74 -1.19
N GLU A 88 2.05 8.69 -0.04
CA GLU A 88 2.89 9.80 0.45
C GLU A 88 3.96 10.20 -0.58
N SER A 89 4.62 9.22 -1.21
CA SER A 89 5.62 9.48 -2.23
C SER A 89 5.05 10.15 -3.48
N VAL A 90 3.84 9.77 -3.91
CA VAL A 90 3.15 10.41 -5.03
C VAL A 90 2.72 11.83 -4.66
N ASP A 91 2.11 12.01 -3.48
CA ASP A 91 1.63 13.31 -3.01
C ASP A 91 2.79 14.32 -2.88
N GLU A 92 3.88 13.93 -2.25
CA GLU A 92 5.05 14.81 -2.08
C GLU A 92 5.73 15.10 -3.43
N TYR A 93 5.89 14.10 -4.32
CA TYR A 93 6.54 14.29 -5.61
C TYR A 93 5.76 15.24 -6.52
N PHE A 94 4.42 15.17 -6.50
CA PHE A 94 3.53 16.01 -7.30
C PHE A 94 2.86 17.14 -6.52
N LYS A 95 3.39 17.48 -5.37
CA LYS A 95 2.85 18.51 -4.47
C LYS A 95 2.46 19.80 -5.20
N GLY A 96 1.20 20.20 -5.05
CA GLY A 96 0.65 21.39 -5.69
C GLY A 96 0.33 21.26 -7.19
N SER A 97 0.60 20.09 -7.81
CA SER A 97 0.32 19.83 -9.24
C SER A 97 -0.68 18.70 -9.48
N VAL A 98 -1.20 18.08 -8.42
CA VAL A 98 -2.23 17.05 -8.49
C VAL A 98 -3.55 17.65 -8.96
N LYS A 99 -4.19 17.04 -9.96
CA LYS A 99 -5.43 17.53 -10.59
C LYS A 99 -6.49 16.43 -10.70
N PRO A 100 -7.78 16.79 -10.76
CA PRO A 100 -8.84 15.84 -11.09
C PRO A 100 -8.57 15.17 -12.44
N GLY A 101 -8.80 13.86 -12.50
CA GLY A 101 -8.58 13.04 -13.70
C GLY A 101 -7.15 12.56 -13.92
N ASP A 102 -6.20 12.97 -13.09
CA ASP A 102 -4.85 12.41 -13.08
C ASP A 102 -4.86 10.92 -12.73
N VAL A 103 -3.90 10.19 -13.27
CA VAL A 103 -3.54 8.83 -12.81
C VAL A 103 -2.05 8.75 -12.67
N TYR A 104 -1.61 8.27 -11.53
CA TYR A 104 -0.19 8.11 -11.22
C TYR A 104 0.19 6.64 -11.15
N LEU A 105 1.45 6.35 -11.44
CA LEU A 105 2.04 5.01 -11.29
C LEU A 105 3.36 5.10 -10.53
N LEU A 106 3.68 4.03 -9.80
CA LEU A 106 5.00 3.73 -9.30
C LEU A 106 5.17 2.23 -9.03
N ASN A 107 6.42 1.75 -9.00
CA ASN A 107 6.79 0.44 -8.48
C ASN A 107 8.09 0.47 -7.68
N ASP A 108 8.81 1.59 -7.72
CA ASP A 108 10.14 1.70 -7.13
C ASP A 108 10.11 1.51 -5.60
N PRO A 109 10.85 0.52 -5.05
CA PRO A 109 10.93 0.26 -3.63
C PRO A 109 11.40 1.45 -2.78
N TYR A 110 12.16 2.37 -3.36
CA TYR A 110 12.61 3.60 -2.69
C TYR A 110 11.54 4.69 -2.60
N PHE A 111 10.41 4.49 -3.28
CA PHE A 111 9.23 5.36 -3.25
C PHE A 111 7.99 4.65 -2.70
N GLY A 112 8.16 3.64 -1.85
CA GLY A 112 7.05 2.91 -1.24
C GLY A 112 6.56 1.72 -2.04
N GLY A 113 7.26 1.31 -3.10
CA GLY A 113 7.04 0.03 -3.77
C GLY A 113 7.46 -1.15 -2.89
N SER A 114 6.90 -2.32 -3.14
CA SER A 114 7.30 -3.60 -2.55
C SER A 114 8.49 -4.20 -3.30
N HIS A 115 8.26 -4.63 -4.53
CA HIS A 115 9.25 -5.03 -5.51
C HIS A 115 8.80 -4.60 -6.92
N LEU A 116 9.70 -4.63 -7.90
CA LEU A 116 9.43 -4.00 -9.21
C LEU A 116 8.21 -4.55 -9.96
N PRO A 117 7.88 -5.85 -9.90
CA PRO A 117 6.67 -6.36 -10.54
C PRO A 117 5.36 -5.76 -10.00
N ASP A 118 5.36 -5.26 -8.77
CA ASP A 118 4.19 -4.68 -8.10
C ASP A 118 3.97 -3.22 -8.53
N VAL A 119 3.34 -3.03 -9.68
CA VAL A 119 2.96 -1.68 -10.12
C VAL A 119 1.78 -1.18 -9.30
N THR A 120 1.88 0.02 -8.77
CA THR A 120 0.82 0.68 -7.99
C THR A 120 0.24 1.83 -8.81
N ALA A 121 -1.09 1.85 -8.96
CA ALA A 121 -1.85 2.90 -9.63
C ALA A 121 -2.63 3.73 -8.61
N PHE A 122 -2.69 5.06 -8.83
CA PHE A 122 -3.35 6.01 -7.92
C PHE A 122 -4.25 6.96 -8.71
N VAL A 123 -5.42 7.23 -8.15
CA VAL A 123 -6.31 8.30 -8.63
C VAL A 123 -6.67 9.21 -7.47
N PRO A 124 -6.47 10.53 -7.61
CA PRO A 124 -6.90 11.50 -6.61
C PRO A 124 -8.40 11.74 -6.71
N VAL A 125 -9.07 11.72 -5.57
CA VAL A 125 -10.51 11.97 -5.45
C VAL A 125 -10.72 13.39 -4.95
N PHE A 126 -11.32 14.22 -5.79
CA PHE A 126 -11.59 15.62 -5.48
C PHE A 126 -13.08 15.85 -5.22
N SER A 127 -13.39 16.67 -4.21
CA SER A 127 -14.71 17.23 -4.01
C SER A 127 -14.60 18.73 -3.74
N LEU A 128 -15.45 19.53 -4.40
CA LEU A 128 -15.46 21.00 -4.31
C LEU A 128 -14.06 21.63 -4.50
N GLY A 129 -13.24 21.05 -5.40
CA GLY A 129 -11.90 21.54 -5.72
C GLY A 129 -10.81 21.19 -4.69
N LYS A 130 -11.12 20.39 -3.66
CA LYS A 130 -10.17 19.91 -2.66
C LYS A 130 -9.89 18.41 -2.87
N LEU A 131 -8.64 18.01 -2.77
CA LEU A 131 -8.27 16.61 -2.68
C LEU A 131 -8.76 16.06 -1.34
N LEU A 132 -9.56 15.02 -1.35
CA LEU A 132 -10.07 14.37 -0.13
C LEU A 132 -9.52 12.97 0.07
N PHE A 133 -9.31 12.21 -1.03
CA PHE A 133 -8.87 10.82 -0.96
C PHE A 133 -7.96 10.46 -2.13
N TRP A 134 -7.29 9.33 -1.96
CA TRP A 134 -6.59 8.57 -2.99
C TRP A 134 -7.22 7.19 -3.08
N THR A 135 -7.63 6.76 -4.27
CA THR A 135 -7.96 5.37 -4.55
C THR A 135 -6.76 4.68 -5.19
N ILE A 136 -6.40 3.51 -4.67
CA ILE A 136 -5.12 2.87 -4.93
C ILE A 136 -5.34 1.40 -5.27
N ASN A 137 -4.58 0.92 -6.23
CA ASN A 137 -4.51 -0.50 -6.58
C ASN A 137 -3.05 -0.88 -6.81
N ARG A 138 -2.56 -1.92 -6.14
CA ARG A 138 -1.24 -2.53 -6.38
C ARG A 138 -1.45 -3.90 -6.99
N ALA A 139 -0.76 -4.18 -8.08
CA ALA A 139 -0.89 -5.44 -8.80
C ALA A 139 0.46 -5.94 -9.32
N HIS A 140 0.68 -7.24 -9.16
CA HIS A 140 1.86 -7.95 -9.63
C HIS A 140 1.76 -8.23 -11.13
N HIS A 141 2.55 -7.55 -11.94
CA HIS A 141 2.63 -7.80 -13.37
C HIS A 141 3.48 -9.02 -13.69
N SER A 142 3.03 -9.84 -14.62
CA SER A 142 3.71 -11.08 -15.00
C SER A 142 5.08 -10.88 -15.67
N ASP A 143 5.34 -9.70 -16.20
CA ASP A 143 6.64 -9.29 -16.74
C ASP A 143 6.77 -7.77 -16.67
N ILE A 144 7.85 -7.32 -16.10
CA ILE A 144 8.21 -5.90 -15.96
C ILE A 144 9.59 -5.60 -16.60
N GLY A 145 10.02 -6.43 -17.53
CA GLY A 145 11.37 -6.35 -18.12
C GLY A 145 12.43 -7.05 -17.26
N GLY A 146 13.63 -6.51 -17.25
CA GLY A 146 14.74 -7.11 -16.52
C GLY A 146 15.48 -8.21 -17.29
N ALA A 147 16.44 -8.87 -16.61
CA ALA A 147 17.37 -9.81 -17.25
C ALA A 147 16.72 -11.17 -17.56
N THR A 148 15.72 -11.59 -16.78
CA THR A 148 15.02 -12.86 -16.95
C THR A 148 13.54 -12.66 -17.24
N TYR A 149 12.92 -13.68 -17.84
CA TYR A 149 11.48 -13.75 -18.00
C TYR A 149 10.78 -14.02 -16.68
N GLY A 150 9.64 -13.40 -16.48
CA GLY A 150 8.83 -13.56 -15.28
C GLY A 150 9.18 -12.49 -14.23
N ALA A 151 8.47 -12.57 -13.11
CA ALA A 151 8.53 -11.55 -12.07
C ALA A 151 9.67 -11.76 -11.06
N TYR A 152 10.41 -12.86 -11.18
CA TYR A 152 11.45 -13.25 -10.23
C TYR A 152 12.79 -13.51 -10.91
N ASN A 153 13.85 -12.87 -10.39
CA ASN A 153 15.22 -13.14 -10.82
C ASN A 153 16.10 -13.47 -9.60
N PRO A 154 16.18 -14.75 -9.17
CA PRO A 154 16.95 -15.14 -7.98
C PRO A 154 18.47 -14.94 -8.15
N THR A 155 18.95 -14.72 -9.37
CA THR A 155 20.36 -14.45 -9.65
C THR A 155 20.69 -12.97 -9.78
N ALA A 156 19.71 -12.08 -9.53
CA ALA A 156 19.94 -10.65 -9.59
C ALA A 156 20.85 -10.18 -8.45
N THR A 157 21.84 -9.37 -8.81
CA THR A 157 22.75 -8.68 -7.89
C THR A 157 22.55 -7.16 -7.94
N SER A 158 21.61 -6.72 -8.75
CA SER A 158 21.26 -5.31 -8.90
C SER A 158 19.80 -5.17 -9.30
N ILE A 159 19.12 -4.19 -8.71
CA ILE A 159 17.72 -3.88 -9.01
C ILE A 159 17.45 -3.64 -10.52
N PHE A 160 18.45 -3.18 -11.27
CA PHE A 160 18.33 -2.99 -12.72
C PHE A 160 18.19 -4.31 -13.51
N GLN A 161 18.55 -5.43 -12.90
CA GLN A 161 18.34 -6.76 -13.48
C GLN A 161 16.94 -7.31 -13.21
N GLU A 162 16.21 -6.73 -12.24
CA GLU A 162 14.89 -7.20 -11.84
C GLU A 162 13.77 -6.61 -12.71
N GLY A 163 13.95 -5.44 -13.31
CA GLY A 163 12.94 -4.83 -14.16
C GLY A 163 13.05 -3.33 -14.30
N ILE A 164 12.03 -2.74 -14.91
CA ILE A 164 11.91 -1.29 -15.05
C ILE A 164 11.56 -0.68 -13.69
N ARG A 165 12.34 0.30 -13.26
CA ARG A 165 12.02 1.13 -12.10
C ARG A 165 11.12 2.29 -12.53
N ILE A 166 9.91 2.31 -12.00
CA ILE A 166 8.93 3.37 -12.22
C ILE A 166 8.90 4.21 -10.93
N THR A 167 9.65 5.32 -10.93
CA THR A 167 9.49 6.37 -9.91
C THR A 167 8.11 7.02 -10.05
N PRO A 168 7.62 7.84 -9.12
CA PRO A 168 6.32 8.48 -9.29
C PRO A 168 6.19 9.18 -10.65
N ILE A 169 5.31 8.68 -11.51
CA ILE A 169 5.02 9.25 -12.84
C ILE A 169 3.54 9.49 -13.02
N LYS A 170 3.20 10.48 -13.83
CA LYS A 170 1.81 10.77 -14.23
C LYS A 170 1.54 10.08 -15.56
N LEU A 171 0.69 9.02 -15.55
CA LEU A 171 0.27 8.30 -16.75
C LEU A 171 -0.92 8.98 -17.45
N TYR A 172 -1.86 9.56 -16.68
CA TYR A 172 -2.92 10.40 -17.22
C TYR A 172 -2.78 11.81 -16.65
N ASP A 173 -2.85 12.81 -17.50
CA ASP A 173 -2.89 14.23 -17.12
C ASP A 173 -4.28 14.76 -17.40
N GLN A 174 -5.04 15.03 -16.35
CA GLN A 174 -6.42 15.53 -16.41
C GLN A 174 -7.32 14.73 -17.37
N GLY A 175 -7.22 13.40 -17.28
CA GLY A 175 -8.02 12.46 -18.09
C GLY A 175 -7.41 12.09 -19.43
N ILE A 176 -6.32 12.76 -19.87
CA ILE A 176 -5.64 12.49 -21.14
C ILE A 176 -4.45 11.56 -20.89
N VAL A 177 -4.44 10.40 -21.56
CA VAL A 177 -3.35 9.43 -21.44
C VAL A 177 -2.04 9.98 -22.02
N ARG A 178 -0.96 9.81 -21.30
CA ARG A 178 0.41 10.01 -21.76
C ARG A 178 0.84 8.77 -22.56
N GLN A 179 0.49 8.79 -23.86
CA GLN A 179 0.74 7.67 -24.76
C GLN A 179 2.23 7.34 -24.87
N ASP A 180 3.09 8.37 -24.84
CA ASP A 180 4.55 8.25 -24.81
C ASP A 180 5.05 7.41 -23.62
N ILE A 181 4.50 7.63 -22.43
CA ILE A 181 4.82 6.86 -21.22
C ILE A 181 4.29 5.42 -21.32
N LEU A 182 3.03 5.25 -21.74
CA LEU A 182 2.42 3.94 -21.88
C LEU A 182 3.19 3.06 -22.87
N ASP A 183 3.59 3.63 -24.00
CA ASP A 183 4.34 2.90 -25.03
C ASP A 183 5.77 2.60 -24.58
N MET A 184 6.43 3.52 -23.87
CA MET A 184 7.74 3.28 -23.26
C MET A 184 7.69 2.09 -22.29
N LEU A 185 6.72 2.07 -21.37
CA LEU A 185 6.58 0.98 -20.41
C LEU A 185 6.31 -0.35 -21.12
N ALA A 186 5.33 -0.37 -22.02
CA ALA A 186 4.93 -1.59 -22.73
C ALA A 186 6.04 -2.16 -23.62
N THR A 187 6.86 -1.30 -24.25
CA THR A 187 7.98 -1.73 -25.11
C THR A 187 9.09 -2.42 -24.31
N ASN A 188 9.21 -2.12 -23.03
CA ASN A 188 10.21 -2.71 -22.16
C ASN A 188 9.72 -4.00 -21.45
N THR A 189 8.52 -4.49 -21.76
CA THR A 189 8.01 -5.79 -21.32
C THR A 189 7.96 -6.79 -22.46
N ARG A 190 8.06 -8.10 -22.18
CA ARG A 190 8.01 -9.16 -23.19
C ARG A 190 6.57 -9.47 -23.64
N HIS A 191 5.59 -9.07 -22.81
CA HIS A 191 4.15 -9.25 -23.05
C HIS A 191 3.40 -7.92 -23.08
N PRO A 192 3.65 -7.03 -24.06
CA PRO A 192 3.08 -5.68 -24.08
C PRO A 192 1.55 -5.65 -24.13
N ARG A 193 0.91 -6.70 -24.69
CA ARG A 193 -0.54 -6.82 -24.73
C ARG A 193 -1.11 -7.06 -23.33
N ASP A 194 -0.56 -8.01 -22.59
CA ASP A 194 -1.03 -8.37 -21.26
C ASP A 194 -0.72 -7.23 -20.27
N PHE A 195 0.47 -6.65 -20.36
CA PHE A 195 0.84 -5.47 -19.58
C PHE A 195 -0.15 -4.31 -19.76
N LYS A 196 -0.47 -3.94 -21.00
CA LYS A 196 -1.44 -2.87 -21.29
C LYS A 196 -2.85 -3.24 -20.80
N GLY A 197 -3.25 -4.52 -20.94
CA GLY A 197 -4.54 -5.02 -20.46
C GLY A 197 -4.66 -4.97 -18.94
N ASP A 198 -3.66 -5.46 -18.23
CA ASP A 198 -3.61 -5.45 -16.77
C ASP A 198 -3.53 -4.03 -16.21
N LEU A 199 -2.73 -3.16 -16.82
CA LEU A 199 -2.66 -1.76 -16.43
C LEU A 199 -4.00 -1.04 -16.67
N ALA A 200 -4.71 -1.34 -17.77
CA ALA A 200 -6.06 -0.79 -18.01
C ALA A 200 -7.06 -1.30 -16.96
N ALA A 201 -6.96 -2.57 -16.52
CA ALA A 201 -7.76 -3.13 -15.44
C ALA A 201 -7.48 -2.42 -14.10
N GLN A 202 -6.19 -2.15 -13.78
CA GLN A 202 -5.83 -1.37 -12.59
C GLN A 202 -6.44 0.02 -12.62
N ILE A 203 -6.31 0.75 -13.73
CA ILE A 203 -6.88 2.10 -13.90
C ILE A 203 -8.41 2.05 -13.79
N GLY A 204 -9.04 1.05 -14.40
CA GLY A 204 -10.49 0.82 -14.28
C GLY A 204 -10.92 0.63 -12.82
N SER A 205 -10.18 -0.19 -12.06
CA SER A 205 -10.40 -0.44 -10.64
C SER A 205 -10.32 0.83 -9.79
N VAL A 206 -9.25 1.61 -9.88
CA VAL A 206 -9.11 2.86 -9.10
C VAL A 206 -10.14 3.91 -9.49
N ARG A 207 -10.57 3.96 -10.77
CA ARG A 207 -11.67 4.84 -11.22
C ARG A 207 -13.04 4.38 -10.73
N VAL A 208 -13.26 3.08 -10.50
CA VAL A 208 -14.44 2.59 -9.78
C VAL A 208 -14.43 3.16 -8.36
N GLY A 209 -13.32 3.07 -7.66
CA GLY A 209 -13.14 3.65 -6.34
C GLY A 209 -13.43 5.15 -6.31
N GLU A 210 -12.82 5.93 -7.22
CA GLU A 210 -13.06 7.37 -7.36
C GLU A 210 -14.56 7.71 -7.45
N ARG A 211 -15.27 7.04 -8.37
CA ARG A 211 -16.72 7.30 -8.54
C ARG A 211 -17.54 6.94 -7.30
N ARG A 212 -17.21 5.83 -6.64
CA ARG A 212 -17.94 5.35 -5.45
C ARG A 212 -17.66 6.22 -4.22
N VAL A 213 -16.42 6.66 -4.02
CA VAL A 213 -16.08 7.60 -2.95
C VAL A 213 -16.74 8.95 -3.17
N ASN A 214 -16.75 9.46 -4.41
CA ASN A 214 -17.48 10.70 -4.73
C ASN A 214 -18.97 10.56 -4.43
N ALA A 215 -19.62 9.45 -4.81
CA ALA A 215 -21.02 9.19 -4.49
C ALA A 215 -21.28 9.14 -2.97
N LEU A 216 -20.36 8.55 -2.19
CA LEU A 216 -20.43 8.54 -0.74
C LEU A 216 -20.34 9.96 -0.15
N VAL A 217 -19.43 10.78 -0.67
CA VAL A 217 -19.26 12.18 -0.25
C VAL A 217 -20.48 13.03 -0.67
N GLU A 218 -21.06 12.78 -1.83
CA GLU A 218 -22.30 13.44 -2.27
C GLU A 218 -23.51 13.10 -1.39
N GLU A 219 -23.61 11.84 -0.94
CA GLU A 219 -24.71 11.34 -0.10
C GLU A 219 -24.65 11.88 1.33
N PHE A 220 -23.48 11.88 1.97
CA PHE A 220 -23.33 12.21 3.40
C PHE A 220 -22.74 13.61 3.66
N GLY A 221 -22.12 14.22 2.66
CA GLY A 221 -21.30 15.42 2.81
C GLY A 221 -19.85 15.13 3.24
N ALA A 222 -18.91 15.94 2.75
CA ALA A 222 -17.48 15.74 2.99
C ALA A 222 -17.14 15.76 4.49
N ASP A 223 -17.69 16.71 5.26
CA ASP A 223 -17.39 16.86 6.69
C ASP A 223 -17.84 15.64 7.50
N VAL A 224 -18.99 15.04 7.15
CA VAL A 224 -19.50 13.83 7.83
C VAL A 224 -18.62 12.62 7.48
N VAL A 225 -18.24 12.44 6.22
CA VAL A 225 -17.38 11.33 5.79
C VAL A 225 -16.01 11.43 6.45
N LEU A 226 -15.39 12.61 6.45
CA LEU A 226 -14.09 12.83 7.10
C LEU A 226 -14.19 12.67 8.62
N GLY A 227 -15.25 13.15 9.25
CA GLY A 227 -15.49 12.94 10.68
C GLY A 227 -15.68 11.48 11.07
N ALA A 228 -16.37 10.71 10.24
CA ALA A 228 -16.51 9.27 10.45
C ALA A 228 -15.17 8.55 10.33
N ILE A 229 -14.32 8.94 9.36
CA ILE A 229 -12.98 8.37 9.19
C ILE A 229 -12.10 8.63 10.42
N GLU A 230 -12.08 9.84 10.94
CA GLU A 230 -11.33 10.12 12.18
C GLU A 230 -11.82 9.22 13.33
N SER A 231 -13.13 9.06 13.47
CA SER A 231 -13.70 8.17 14.50
C SER A 231 -13.33 6.70 14.31
N ILE A 232 -13.25 6.24 13.04
CA ILE A 232 -12.82 4.87 12.70
C ILE A 232 -11.34 4.65 13.05
N LEU A 233 -10.48 5.59 12.69
CA LEU A 233 -9.04 5.51 12.99
C LEU A 233 -8.79 5.57 14.51
N ASP A 234 -9.45 6.47 15.21
CA ASP A 234 -9.35 6.57 16.68
C ASP A 234 -9.83 5.29 17.37
N SER A 235 -10.93 4.71 16.90
CA SER A 235 -11.45 3.45 17.45
C SER A 235 -10.51 2.29 17.22
N ALA A 236 -9.91 2.18 16.04
CA ALA A 236 -8.95 1.12 15.72
C ALA A 236 -7.68 1.24 16.60
N GLU A 237 -7.16 2.46 16.75
CA GLU A 237 -6.02 2.71 17.65
C GLU A 237 -6.36 2.33 19.11
N GLN A 238 -7.52 2.73 19.60
CA GLN A 238 -7.95 2.39 20.98
C GLN A 238 -8.07 0.89 21.18
N GLN A 239 -8.67 0.17 20.24
CA GLN A 239 -8.80 -1.29 20.31
C GLN A 239 -7.44 -1.98 20.30
N ALA A 240 -6.55 -1.58 19.40
CA ALA A 240 -5.19 -2.12 19.35
C ALA A 240 -4.44 -1.87 20.67
N ARG A 241 -4.51 -0.64 21.21
CA ARG A 241 -3.88 -0.29 22.48
C ARG A 241 -4.46 -1.06 23.67
N GLN A 242 -5.77 -1.34 23.68
CA GLN A 242 -6.38 -2.16 24.74
C GLN A 242 -5.81 -3.58 24.73
N VAL A 243 -5.70 -4.20 23.56
CA VAL A 243 -5.10 -5.55 23.44
C VAL A 243 -3.62 -5.55 23.84
N ILE A 244 -2.84 -4.58 23.38
CA ILE A 244 -1.42 -4.48 23.73
C ILE A 244 -1.25 -4.29 25.25
N ASN A 245 -2.12 -3.53 25.89
CA ASN A 245 -2.05 -3.29 27.34
C ASN A 245 -2.35 -4.54 28.19
N GLU A 246 -2.91 -5.60 27.60
CA GLU A 246 -3.11 -6.89 28.25
C GLU A 246 -1.85 -7.78 28.17
N TRP A 247 -0.89 -7.42 27.34
CA TRP A 247 0.36 -8.16 27.19
C TRP A 247 1.33 -7.80 28.33
N PRO A 248 2.12 -8.76 28.82
CA PRO A 248 3.14 -8.45 29.84
C PRO A 248 4.18 -7.47 29.30
N ASP A 249 4.49 -6.43 30.09
CA ASP A 249 5.61 -5.54 29.79
C ASP A 249 6.92 -6.33 29.71
N GLY A 250 7.76 -5.97 28.75
CA GLY A 250 9.05 -6.63 28.62
C GLY A 250 9.69 -6.48 27.24
N VAL A 251 10.85 -7.07 27.12
CA VAL A 251 11.62 -7.15 25.86
C VAL A 251 11.61 -8.58 25.37
N TYR A 252 11.03 -8.78 24.21
CA TYR A 252 10.91 -10.08 23.56
C TYR A 252 11.84 -10.13 22.36
N ARG A 253 12.48 -11.28 22.11
CA ARG A 253 13.41 -11.47 21.01
C ARG A 253 13.03 -12.69 20.20
N GLY A 254 13.16 -12.53 18.88
CA GLY A 254 12.96 -13.62 17.93
C GLY A 254 13.89 -13.47 16.74
N GLU A 255 14.20 -14.60 16.12
CA GLU A 255 14.98 -14.62 14.90
C GLU A 255 14.43 -15.66 13.92
N ALA A 256 14.66 -15.40 12.64
CA ALA A 256 14.39 -16.33 11.56
C ALA A 256 15.53 -16.28 10.56
N THR A 257 15.98 -17.44 10.12
CA THR A 257 17.13 -17.58 9.25
C THR A 257 16.71 -18.15 7.90
N LEU A 258 17.20 -17.55 6.83
CA LEU A 258 17.14 -18.07 5.47
C LEU A 258 18.42 -18.87 5.21
N ASP A 259 18.28 -20.03 4.57
CA ASP A 259 19.39 -20.97 4.38
C ASP A 259 20.56 -20.34 3.60
N ASP A 260 20.26 -19.61 2.54
CA ASP A 260 21.26 -18.88 1.74
C ASP A 260 20.66 -17.71 0.97
N ASP A 261 21.52 -16.85 0.40
CA ASP A 261 21.13 -15.71 -0.45
C ASP A 261 21.23 -16.00 -1.96
N GLY A 262 21.58 -17.23 -2.34
CA GLY A 262 21.84 -17.61 -3.74
C GLY A 262 23.19 -17.11 -4.29
N HIS A 263 23.99 -16.40 -3.51
CA HIS A 263 25.28 -15.79 -3.91
C HIS A 263 26.46 -16.20 -3.03
N GLY A 264 26.25 -17.20 -2.17
CA GLY A 264 27.31 -17.81 -1.35
C GLY A 264 27.32 -17.39 0.11
N ARG A 265 26.45 -16.49 0.53
CA ARG A 265 26.20 -16.22 1.94
C ARG A 265 25.15 -17.19 2.46
N VAL A 266 25.44 -17.86 3.56
CA VAL A 266 24.56 -18.81 4.25
C VAL A 266 24.06 -18.20 5.55
N ASP A 267 22.97 -18.76 6.09
CA ASP A 267 22.40 -18.38 7.38
C ASP A 267 22.06 -16.87 7.49
N VAL A 268 21.42 -16.30 6.46
CA VAL A 268 20.99 -14.89 6.47
C VAL A 268 19.86 -14.71 7.47
N THR A 269 20.13 -14.00 8.57
CA THR A 269 19.24 -13.96 9.73
C THR A 269 18.59 -12.60 9.92
N VAL A 270 17.25 -12.60 10.01
CA VAL A 270 16.46 -11.47 10.48
C VAL A 270 16.22 -11.61 11.98
N ARG A 271 16.51 -10.55 12.75
CA ARG A 271 16.35 -10.51 14.19
C ARG A 271 15.42 -9.38 14.58
N ALA A 272 14.47 -9.69 15.46
CA ALA A 272 13.53 -8.73 15.99
C ALA A 272 13.66 -8.63 17.51
N GLU A 273 13.75 -7.41 18.01
CA GLU A 273 13.54 -7.08 19.41
C GLU A 273 12.25 -6.28 19.54
N VAL A 274 11.30 -6.80 20.32
CA VAL A 274 9.99 -6.18 20.55
C VAL A 274 9.91 -5.73 22.00
N ASN A 275 9.79 -4.43 22.21
CA ASN A 275 9.59 -3.85 23.54
C ASN A 275 8.13 -3.48 23.74
N VAL A 276 7.48 -4.11 24.71
CA VAL A 276 6.11 -3.81 25.13
C VAL A 276 6.18 -3.01 26.42
N SER A 277 5.49 -1.87 26.47
CA SER A 277 5.42 -0.99 27.65
C SER A 277 4.04 -0.34 27.73
N GLY A 278 3.20 -0.84 28.63
CA GLY A 278 1.79 -0.46 28.72
C GLY A 278 1.07 -0.74 27.41
N SER A 279 0.53 0.29 26.76
CA SER A 279 -0.15 0.17 25.47
C SER A 279 0.75 0.47 24.25
N ASP A 280 2.04 0.65 24.46
CA ASP A 280 2.99 0.95 23.39
C ASP A 280 3.83 -0.27 23.02
N ILE A 281 4.10 -0.40 21.73
CA ILE A 281 4.97 -1.44 21.17
C ILE A 281 6.04 -0.81 20.29
N VAL A 282 7.28 -1.22 20.46
CA VAL A 282 8.40 -0.82 19.61
C VAL A 282 9.05 -2.08 19.07
N VAL A 283 9.17 -2.15 17.73
CA VAL A 283 9.85 -3.24 17.05
C VAL A 283 11.16 -2.72 16.48
N ASP A 284 12.26 -3.35 16.87
CA ASP A 284 13.62 -3.04 16.43
C ASP A 284 14.18 -4.23 15.64
N LEU A 285 14.54 -4.00 14.37
CA LEU A 285 15.12 -4.97 13.47
C LEU A 285 16.61 -4.68 13.16
N THR A 286 17.21 -3.71 13.84
CA THR A 286 18.57 -3.22 13.54
C THR A 286 19.68 -4.24 13.80
N SER A 287 19.39 -5.29 14.58
CA SER A 287 20.31 -6.41 14.84
C SER A 287 20.26 -7.51 13.77
N SER A 288 19.40 -7.36 12.76
CA SER A 288 19.38 -8.25 11.60
C SER A 288 20.69 -8.17 10.79
N ASP A 289 20.92 -9.18 10.00
CA ASP A 289 22.08 -9.23 9.12
C ASP A 289 22.08 -8.05 8.13
N GLU A 290 23.28 -7.67 7.69
CA GLU A 290 23.46 -6.63 6.68
C GLU A 290 22.88 -7.05 5.32
N GLN A 291 22.61 -6.08 4.46
CA GLN A 291 22.15 -6.28 3.09
C GLN A 291 22.99 -7.35 2.38
N SER A 292 22.34 -8.32 1.75
CA SER A 292 22.99 -9.33 0.91
C SER A 292 23.18 -8.84 -0.53
N ASP A 293 24.06 -9.48 -1.27
CA ASP A 293 24.28 -9.17 -2.70
C ASP A 293 23.13 -9.64 -3.60
N GLY A 294 22.28 -10.55 -3.08
CA GLY A 294 21.16 -11.14 -3.80
C GLY A 294 19.84 -10.34 -3.67
N PHE A 295 18.77 -10.97 -4.12
CA PHE A 295 17.42 -10.39 -4.18
C PHE A 295 16.63 -10.50 -2.86
N LEU A 296 17.21 -11.01 -1.79
CA LEU A 296 16.55 -11.22 -0.49
C LEU A 296 16.29 -9.95 0.31
N ASN A 297 16.76 -8.80 -0.15
CA ASN A 297 16.64 -7.54 0.55
C ASN A 297 15.21 -7.01 0.49
N SER A 298 14.76 -6.34 1.56
CA SER A 298 13.43 -5.76 1.67
C SER A 298 13.47 -4.24 1.64
N SER A 299 12.50 -3.61 0.98
CA SER A 299 12.29 -2.16 1.08
C SER A 299 11.77 -1.77 2.46
N TYR A 300 11.94 -0.50 2.83
CA TYR A 300 11.38 0.03 4.08
C TYR A 300 9.86 -0.17 4.17
N ALA A 301 9.14 0.16 3.11
CA ALA A 301 7.70 0.04 3.05
C ALA A 301 7.25 -1.43 3.21
N ASN A 302 7.94 -2.35 2.56
CA ASN A 302 7.65 -3.78 2.64
C ASN A 302 7.96 -4.35 4.03
N MET A 303 9.09 -3.95 4.63
CA MET A 303 9.46 -4.35 5.99
C MET A 303 8.43 -3.84 7.01
N ARG A 304 8.00 -2.58 6.92
CA ARG A 304 6.95 -2.04 7.79
C ARG A 304 5.62 -2.79 7.61
N SER A 305 5.25 -3.11 6.38
CA SER A 305 4.06 -3.92 6.10
C SER A 305 4.15 -5.29 6.77
N ALA A 306 5.31 -5.96 6.72
CA ALA A 306 5.51 -7.24 7.38
C ALA A 306 5.36 -7.16 8.91
N VAL A 307 5.91 -6.11 9.54
CA VAL A 307 5.74 -5.86 10.98
C VAL A 307 4.29 -5.60 11.33
N THR A 308 3.59 -4.74 10.58
CA THR A 308 2.16 -4.46 10.79
C THR A 308 1.32 -5.72 10.65
N MET A 309 1.60 -6.54 9.63
CA MET A 309 0.93 -7.81 9.41
C MET A 309 1.16 -8.78 10.59
N ALA A 310 2.40 -8.91 11.07
CA ALA A 310 2.72 -9.76 12.22
C ALA A 310 1.95 -9.32 13.48
N ILE A 311 1.87 -8.01 13.75
CA ILE A 311 1.10 -7.47 14.87
C ILE A 311 -0.40 -7.73 14.65
N SER A 312 -0.93 -7.56 13.44
CA SER A 312 -2.35 -7.75 13.16
C SER A 312 -2.85 -9.18 13.42
N TYR A 313 -1.98 -10.20 13.34
CA TYR A 313 -2.32 -11.57 13.71
C TYR A 313 -2.47 -11.78 15.22
N LEU A 314 -1.96 -10.86 16.03
CA LEU A 314 -2.06 -10.88 17.49
C LEU A 314 -3.23 -10.04 18.01
N LEU A 315 -3.82 -9.23 17.14
CA LEU A 315 -5.01 -8.43 17.46
C LEU A 315 -6.30 -9.22 17.20
N ASP A 316 -7.43 -8.68 17.68
CA ASP A 316 -8.74 -9.23 17.35
C ASP A 316 -8.96 -9.18 15.83
N PRO A 317 -9.39 -10.28 15.18
CA PRO A 317 -9.69 -10.29 13.74
C PRO A 317 -10.71 -9.23 13.30
N GLU A 318 -11.60 -8.81 14.19
CA GLU A 318 -12.60 -7.77 13.91
C GLU A 318 -12.05 -6.33 14.06
N THR A 319 -10.82 -6.17 14.58
CA THR A 319 -10.17 -4.84 14.64
C THR A 319 -9.94 -4.33 13.21
N PRO A 320 -10.43 -3.12 12.88
CA PRO A 320 -10.20 -2.55 11.54
C PRO A 320 -8.71 -2.43 11.24
N LYS A 321 -8.29 -2.99 10.12
CA LYS A 321 -6.91 -2.90 9.64
C LYS A 321 -6.76 -1.62 8.80
N ASN A 322 -6.42 -0.53 9.45
CA ASN A 322 -6.20 0.79 8.86
C ASN A 322 -4.86 1.39 9.35
N HIS A 323 -4.65 2.71 9.12
CA HIS A 323 -3.37 3.38 9.43
C HIS A 323 -3.15 3.52 10.93
#